data_8923f1b5213dfcbb49145dffdb12afe3
#
_entry.id   8923f1b5213dfcbb49145dffdb12afe3
#
_cell.length_a   1.000
_cell.length_b   1.000
_cell.length_c   1.000
_cell.angle_alpha   90.00
_cell.angle_beta   90.00
_cell.angle_gamma   90.00
#
_symmetry.space_group_name_H-M   'P 1'
#
loop_
_entity.id
_entity.type
_entity.pdbx_description
1 polymer ?
#
loop_
_entity_poly.entity_id
_entity_poly.type
_entity_poly.pdbx_seq_one_letter_code
_entity_poly.pdbx_strand_id
1 'polypeptide(L)'
;MASERAAQADQYNAQLSMFNAQAQAQQGEFNASASRYQNEQMRQQSQFSDMQAQLQRNTADQMRQQADGQDRQAKEQADRIRAEKARILGLQRSQYAAGSVTTEGSPLAVLADTANLYEMQVADTRLLANLESNKKRYEADVTDFNAGITALEGKMMRDQATLNDSAIGFNLSQDLFASKMNLNSARMSFDDAQFAEKAAGAGYRINMRQAAIEQMAGNATARATAIGGYSALASGVGKVADTGMTYSMYKAQ
;
A
#
# COMPACT_ATOMS: atom_id res chain seq x y z
N MET A 1 -1.72 -4.58 68.69
CA MET A 1 -2.39 -3.38 68.15
C MET A 1 -1.62 -2.64 67.11
N ALA A 2 -0.34 -2.18 67.37
CA ALA A 2 0.44 -1.48 66.33
C ALA A 2 0.83 -2.43 65.16
N SER A 3 1.26 -3.65 65.43
CA SER A 3 1.61 -4.64 64.41
C SER A 3 0.41 -5.13 63.58
N GLU A 4 -0.75 -5.23 64.18
CA GLU A 4 -2.00 -5.59 63.45
C GLU A 4 -2.43 -4.50 62.47
N ARG A 5 -2.34 -3.21 62.90
CA ARG A 5 -2.63 -2.09 62.00
C ARG A 5 -1.64 -1.99 60.86
N ALA A 6 -0.36 -2.31 61.08
CA ALA A 6 0.63 -2.35 60.00
C ALA A 6 0.34 -3.48 58.99
N ALA A 7 0.02 -4.68 59.46
CA ALA A 7 -0.35 -5.79 58.62
C ALA A 7 -1.63 -5.54 57.79
N GLN A 8 -2.64 -4.87 58.40
CA GLN A 8 -3.86 -4.44 57.67
C GLN A 8 -3.55 -3.38 56.59
N ALA A 9 -2.66 -2.43 56.88
CA ALA A 9 -2.23 -1.44 55.90
C ALA A 9 -1.48 -2.09 54.70
N ASP A 10 -0.62 -3.07 55.01
CA ASP A 10 0.12 -3.80 53.98
C ASP A 10 -0.82 -4.68 53.11
N GLN A 11 -1.83 -5.32 53.69
CA GLN A 11 -2.86 -6.04 52.95
C GLN A 11 -3.68 -5.11 52.05
N TYR A 12 -4.05 -3.93 52.51
CA TYR A 12 -4.75 -2.93 51.72
C TYR A 12 -3.91 -2.42 50.55
N ASN A 13 -2.63 -2.13 50.81
CA ASN A 13 -1.69 -1.71 49.75
C ASN A 13 -1.48 -2.81 48.71
N ALA A 14 -1.40 -4.08 49.14
CA ALA A 14 -1.29 -5.20 48.21
C ALA A 14 -2.56 -5.37 47.36
N GLN A 15 -3.76 -5.19 47.92
CA GLN A 15 -5.01 -5.21 47.15
C GLN A 15 -5.07 -4.07 46.15
N LEU A 16 -4.66 -2.87 46.54
CA LEU A 16 -4.61 -1.72 45.64
C LEU A 16 -3.63 -1.97 44.48
N SER A 17 -2.48 -2.58 44.77
CA SER A 17 -1.49 -2.95 43.77
C SER A 17 -2.03 -4.03 42.81
N MET A 18 -2.78 -5.00 43.27
CA MET A 18 -3.46 -5.99 42.41
C MET A 18 -4.52 -5.33 41.50
N PHE A 19 -5.31 -4.39 42.05
CA PHE A 19 -6.29 -3.65 41.27
C PHE A 19 -5.60 -2.81 40.18
N ASN A 20 -4.52 -2.10 40.53
CA ASN A 20 -3.74 -1.31 39.57
C ASN A 20 -3.14 -2.18 38.46
N ALA A 21 -2.63 -3.38 38.81
CA ALA A 21 -2.10 -4.32 37.82
C ALA A 21 -3.21 -4.80 36.86
N GLN A 22 -4.41 -5.07 37.36
CA GLN A 22 -5.55 -5.44 36.51
C GLN A 22 -6.00 -4.28 35.60
N ALA A 23 -6.07 -3.07 36.15
CA ALA A 23 -6.40 -1.87 35.37
C ALA A 23 -5.38 -1.61 34.24
N GLN A 24 -4.10 -1.83 34.53
CA GLN A 24 -3.02 -1.72 33.54
C GLN A 24 -3.16 -2.77 32.42
N ALA A 25 -3.51 -4.01 32.75
CA ALA A 25 -3.77 -5.04 31.76
C ALA A 25 -4.95 -4.68 30.85
N GLN A 26 -6.05 -4.23 31.42
CA GLN A 26 -7.25 -3.79 30.67
C GLN A 26 -6.94 -2.58 29.76
N GLN A 27 -6.12 -1.65 30.25
CA GLN A 27 -5.70 -0.50 29.45
C GLN A 27 -4.82 -0.94 28.27
N GLY A 28 -3.91 -1.89 28.48
CA GLY A 28 -3.11 -2.49 27.41
C GLY A 28 -3.97 -3.16 26.33
N GLU A 29 -4.98 -3.94 26.73
CA GLU A 29 -5.93 -4.60 25.82
C GLU A 29 -6.77 -3.57 25.05
N PHE A 30 -7.22 -2.51 25.73
CA PHE A 30 -7.96 -1.42 25.09
C PHE A 30 -7.11 -0.68 24.05
N ASN A 31 -5.88 -0.33 24.40
CA ASN A 31 -4.94 0.32 23.48
C ASN A 31 -4.63 -0.58 22.26
N ALA A 32 -4.42 -1.87 22.50
CA ALA A 32 -4.20 -2.84 21.43
C ALA A 32 -5.44 -2.95 20.50
N SER A 33 -6.64 -2.94 21.06
CA SER A 33 -7.88 -2.99 20.30
C SER A 33 -8.09 -1.74 19.45
N ALA A 34 -7.83 -0.55 20.01
CA ALA A 34 -7.90 0.72 19.29
C ALA A 34 -6.88 0.75 18.12
N SER A 35 -5.67 0.29 18.37
CA SER A 35 -4.63 0.24 17.34
C SER A 35 -4.95 -0.79 16.24
N ARG A 36 -5.53 -1.95 16.58
CA ARG A 36 -6.03 -2.92 15.60
C ARG A 36 -7.14 -2.35 14.72
N TYR A 37 -8.03 -1.57 15.28
CA TYR A 37 -9.07 -0.88 14.52
C TYR A 37 -8.47 0.09 13.50
N GLN A 38 -7.45 0.87 13.88
CA GLN A 38 -6.74 1.74 12.93
C GLN A 38 -6.04 0.95 11.82
N ASN A 39 -5.44 -0.19 12.15
CA ASN A 39 -4.83 -1.07 11.16
C ASN A 39 -5.84 -1.64 10.18
N GLU A 40 -7.03 -1.99 10.67
CA GLU A 40 -8.11 -2.46 9.80
C GLU A 40 -8.57 -1.37 8.83
N GLN A 41 -8.66 -0.12 9.28
CA GLN A 41 -8.92 1.02 8.39
C GLN A 41 -7.85 1.17 7.31
N MET A 42 -6.56 1.03 7.66
CA MET A 42 -5.47 1.07 6.67
C MET A 42 -5.58 -0.08 5.65
N ARG A 43 -5.97 -1.28 6.08
CA ARG A 43 -6.22 -2.41 5.17
C ARG A 43 -7.38 -2.16 4.23
N GLN A 44 -8.49 -1.59 4.72
CA GLN A 44 -9.62 -1.20 3.89
C GLN A 44 -9.23 -0.13 2.87
N GLN A 45 -8.46 0.87 3.29
CA GLN A 45 -7.94 1.90 2.38
C GLN A 45 -7.00 1.30 1.32
N SER A 46 -6.16 0.34 1.69
CA SER A 46 -5.33 -0.41 0.75
C SER A 46 -6.16 -1.18 -0.28
N GLN A 47 -7.23 -1.86 0.13
CA GLN A 47 -8.14 -2.56 -0.77
C GLN A 47 -8.82 -1.59 -1.75
N PHE A 48 -9.18 -0.39 -1.25
CA PHE A 48 -9.71 0.66 -2.11
C PHE A 48 -8.70 1.12 -3.16
N SER A 49 -7.44 1.32 -2.76
CA SER A 49 -6.35 1.65 -3.70
C SER A 49 -6.15 0.56 -4.75
N ASP A 50 -6.22 -0.72 -4.37
CA ASP A 50 -6.13 -1.84 -5.33
C ASP A 50 -7.29 -1.83 -6.32
N MET A 51 -8.52 -1.58 -5.85
CA MET A 51 -9.70 -1.44 -6.73
C MET A 51 -9.54 -0.26 -7.69
N GLN A 52 -9.08 0.87 -7.21
CA GLN A 52 -8.83 2.05 -8.04
C GLN A 52 -7.76 1.78 -9.09
N ALA A 53 -6.67 1.12 -8.72
CA ALA A 53 -5.63 0.70 -9.66
C ALA A 53 -6.18 -0.26 -10.74
N GLN A 54 -7.05 -1.19 -10.37
CA GLN A 54 -7.72 -2.08 -11.31
C GLN A 54 -8.63 -1.32 -12.30
N LEU A 55 -9.41 -0.36 -11.81
CA LEU A 55 -10.25 0.48 -12.66
C LEU A 55 -9.42 1.30 -13.65
N GLN A 56 -8.31 1.87 -13.20
CA GLN A 56 -7.39 2.59 -14.07
C GLN A 56 -6.78 1.68 -15.14
N ARG A 57 -6.36 0.45 -14.82
CA ARG A 57 -5.87 -0.52 -15.81
C ARG A 57 -6.94 -0.89 -16.82
N ASN A 58 -8.15 -1.16 -16.38
CA ASN A 58 -9.27 -1.44 -17.29
C ASN A 58 -9.54 -0.26 -18.22
N THR A 59 -9.43 0.98 -17.73
CA THR A 59 -9.55 2.20 -18.54
C THR A 59 -8.42 2.29 -19.56
N ALA A 60 -7.19 2.02 -19.17
CA ALA A 60 -6.04 1.99 -20.08
C ALA A 60 -6.22 0.94 -21.19
N ASP A 61 -6.70 -0.25 -20.85
CA ASP A 61 -6.98 -1.30 -21.82
C ASP A 61 -8.10 -0.92 -22.80
N GLN A 62 -9.15 -0.24 -22.32
CA GLN A 62 -10.19 0.31 -23.19
C GLN A 62 -9.63 1.37 -24.15
N MET A 63 -8.75 2.24 -23.69
CA MET A 63 -8.08 3.23 -24.55
C MET A 63 -7.22 2.55 -25.63
N ARG A 64 -6.47 1.48 -25.27
CA ARG A 64 -5.69 0.69 -26.25
C ARG A 64 -6.60 0.03 -27.28
N GLN A 65 -7.73 -0.56 -26.86
CA GLN A 65 -8.71 -1.16 -27.77
C GLN A 65 -9.34 -0.12 -28.70
N GLN A 66 -9.63 1.09 -28.21
CA GLN A 66 -10.10 2.19 -29.04
C GLN A 66 -9.05 2.62 -30.08
N ALA A 67 -7.78 2.73 -29.69
CA ALA A 67 -6.67 3.03 -30.59
C ALA A 67 -6.57 1.97 -31.71
N ASP A 68 -6.62 0.68 -31.35
CA ASP A 68 -6.59 -0.41 -32.31
C ASP A 68 -7.84 -0.44 -33.23
N GLY A 69 -8.98 0.01 -32.70
CA GLY A 69 -10.20 0.20 -33.48
C GLY A 69 -10.07 1.31 -34.53
N GLN A 70 -9.47 2.44 -34.14
CA GLN A 70 -9.17 3.56 -35.06
C GLN A 70 -8.20 3.15 -36.16
N ASP A 71 -7.12 2.45 -35.81
CA ASP A 71 -6.16 1.94 -36.80
C ASP A 71 -6.84 1.01 -37.84
N ARG A 72 -7.75 0.12 -37.38
CA ARG A 72 -8.52 -0.75 -38.29
C ARG A 72 -9.44 0.05 -39.19
N GLN A 73 -10.18 1.02 -38.64
CA GLN A 73 -11.05 1.89 -39.43
C GLN A 73 -10.28 2.70 -40.48
N ALA A 74 -9.13 3.25 -40.12
CA ALA A 74 -8.26 3.98 -41.05
C ALA A 74 -7.73 3.08 -42.17
N LYS A 75 -7.38 1.85 -41.86
CA LYS A 75 -6.97 0.85 -42.84
C LYS A 75 -8.11 0.55 -43.82
N GLU A 76 -9.32 0.31 -43.32
CA GLU A 76 -10.49 0.06 -44.16
C GLU A 76 -10.83 1.29 -45.05
N GLN A 77 -10.74 2.51 -44.50
CA GLN A 77 -10.92 3.73 -45.30
C GLN A 77 -9.86 3.88 -46.39
N ALA A 78 -8.59 3.62 -46.05
CA ALA A 78 -7.50 3.64 -47.00
C ALA A 78 -7.70 2.62 -48.14
N ASP A 79 -8.20 1.42 -47.79
CA ASP A 79 -8.47 0.38 -48.81
C ASP A 79 -9.69 0.76 -49.68
N ARG A 80 -10.72 1.42 -49.14
CA ARG A 80 -11.84 1.96 -49.92
C ARG A 80 -11.38 3.06 -50.91
N ILE A 81 -10.53 3.97 -50.42
CA ILE A 81 -9.93 5.04 -51.27
C ILE A 81 -9.11 4.41 -52.41
N ARG A 82 -8.33 3.37 -52.17
CA ARG A 82 -7.57 2.63 -53.18
C ARG A 82 -8.48 1.93 -54.19
N ALA A 83 -9.59 1.31 -53.73
CA ALA A 83 -10.56 0.71 -54.62
C ALA A 83 -11.24 1.77 -55.53
N GLU A 84 -11.60 2.92 -54.96
CA GLU A 84 -12.14 4.04 -55.69
C GLU A 84 -11.13 4.59 -56.73
N LYS A 85 -9.84 4.76 -56.33
CA LYS A 85 -8.75 5.09 -57.24
C LYS A 85 -8.70 4.14 -58.44
N ALA A 86 -8.73 2.84 -58.20
CA ALA A 86 -8.66 1.85 -59.26
C ALA A 86 -9.87 1.97 -60.20
N ARG A 87 -11.06 2.21 -59.66
CA ARG A 87 -12.30 2.42 -60.45
C ARG A 87 -12.19 3.69 -61.33
N ILE A 88 -11.77 4.81 -60.76
CA ILE A 88 -11.66 6.12 -61.49
C ILE A 88 -10.56 6.02 -62.57
N LEU A 89 -9.39 5.47 -62.26
CA LEU A 89 -8.36 5.30 -63.29
C LEU A 89 -8.80 4.33 -64.40
N GLY A 90 -9.58 3.31 -64.09
CA GLY A 90 -10.19 2.43 -65.09
C GLY A 90 -11.17 3.14 -66.00
N LEU A 91 -12.05 3.99 -65.45
CA LEU A 91 -12.95 4.82 -66.22
C LEU A 91 -12.23 5.84 -67.12
N GLN A 92 -11.23 6.54 -66.59
CA GLN A 92 -10.41 7.50 -67.37
C GLN A 92 -9.73 6.79 -68.55
N ARG A 93 -9.10 5.63 -68.32
CA ARG A 93 -8.48 4.82 -69.37
C ARG A 93 -9.48 4.39 -70.44
N SER A 94 -10.69 3.95 -70.05
CA SER A 94 -11.73 3.55 -70.99
C SER A 94 -12.25 4.73 -71.81
N GLN A 95 -12.39 5.92 -71.24
CA GLN A 95 -12.77 7.16 -71.94
C GLN A 95 -11.71 7.62 -72.95
N TYR A 96 -10.43 7.54 -72.60
CA TYR A 96 -9.35 7.83 -73.55
C TYR A 96 -9.31 6.84 -74.71
N ALA A 97 -9.49 5.53 -74.41
CA ALA A 97 -9.60 4.51 -75.45
C ALA A 97 -10.78 4.75 -76.41
N ALA A 98 -11.98 5.08 -75.87
CA ALA A 98 -13.17 5.39 -76.68
C ALA A 98 -13.02 6.63 -77.54
N GLY A 99 -12.25 7.63 -77.08
CA GLY A 99 -11.93 8.87 -77.80
C GLY A 99 -10.80 8.73 -78.85
N SER A 100 -10.25 7.54 -79.03
CA SER A 100 -9.08 7.27 -79.88
C SER A 100 -7.83 8.10 -79.47
N VAL A 101 -7.79 8.51 -78.19
CA VAL A 101 -6.67 9.25 -77.62
C VAL A 101 -5.66 8.27 -77.07
N THR A 102 -4.39 8.38 -77.52
CA THR A 102 -3.31 7.54 -76.96
C THR A 102 -3.08 7.95 -75.49
N THR A 103 -2.78 6.96 -74.63
CA THR A 103 -2.47 7.20 -73.22
C THR A 103 -1.06 7.77 -72.99
N GLU A 104 -0.45 8.37 -74.00
CA GLU A 104 0.87 9.01 -73.99
C GLU A 104 0.77 10.53 -73.86
N GLY A 105 1.75 11.17 -73.27
CA GLY A 105 1.79 12.62 -73.08
C GLY A 105 0.81 13.16 -72.06
N SER A 106 -0.06 14.12 -72.44
CA SER A 106 -1.00 14.82 -71.55
C SER A 106 -1.98 13.90 -70.81
N PRO A 107 -2.59 12.86 -71.47
CA PRO A 107 -3.47 11.91 -70.77
C PRO A 107 -2.74 11.08 -69.70
N LEU A 108 -1.49 10.71 -69.93
CA LEU A 108 -0.68 9.99 -68.92
C LEU A 108 -0.41 10.89 -67.69
N ALA A 109 -0.14 12.17 -67.91
CA ALA A 109 0.06 13.12 -66.81
C ALA A 109 -1.21 13.24 -65.93
N VAL A 110 -2.42 13.34 -66.55
CA VAL A 110 -3.68 13.42 -65.83
C VAL A 110 -3.95 12.13 -65.03
N LEU A 111 -3.64 10.96 -65.58
CA LEU A 111 -3.76 9.69 -64.86
C LEU A 111 -2.80 9.63 -63.68
N ALA A 112 -1.56 10.12 -63.87
CA ALA A 112 -0.54 10.17 -62.81
C ALA A 112 -0.97 11.15 -61.66
N ASP A 113 -1.46 12.34 -62.02
CA ASP A 113 -1.94 13.33 -61.04
C ASP A 113 -3.14 12.78 -60.24
N THR A 114 -4.10 12.16 -60.92
CA THR A 114 -5.21 11.49 -60.26
C THR A 114 -4.72 10.43 -59.30
N ALA A 115 -3.80 9.58 -59.73
CA ALA A 115 -3.23 8.52 -58.87
C ALA A 115 -2.51 9.10 -57.65
N ASN A 116 -1.76 10.17 -57.80
CA ASN A 116 -1.05 10.87 -56.73
C ASN A 116 -2.00 11.48 -55.71
N LEU A 117 -3.09 12.15 -56.18
CA LEU A 117 -4.10 12.72 -55.27
C LEU A 117 -4.72 11.67 -54.35
N TYR A 118 -5.08 10.49 -54.89
CA TYR A 118 -5.61 9.40 -54.09
C TYR A 118 -4.58 8.81 -53.11
N GLU A 119 -3.30 8.70 -53.54
CA GLU A 119 -2.24 8.23 -52.61
C GLU A 119 -1.97 9.26 -51.49
N MET A 120 -2.01 10.55 -51.78
CA MET A 120 -1.93 11.58 -50.74
C MET A 120 -3.11 11.46 -49.76
N GLN A 121 -4.33 11.26 -50.25
CA GLN A 121 -5.51 11.08 -49.39
C GLN A 121 -5.39 9.83 -48.50
N VAL A 122 -4.85 8.72 -49.04
CA VAL A 122 -4.55 7.51 -48.25
C VAL A 122 -3.48 7.81 -47.19
N ALA A 123 -2.43 8.53 -47.57
CA ALA A 123 -1.34 8.89 -46.64
C ALA A 123 -1.86 9.79 -45.53
N ASP A 124 -2.66 10.79 -45.82
CA ASP A 124 -3.25 11.70 -44.83
C ASP A 124 -4.19 10.97 -43.88
N THR A 125 -5.06 10.09 -44.42
CA THR A 125 -5.98 9.26 -43.62
C THR A 125 -5.22 8.42 -42.62
N ARG A 126 -4.13 7.77 -43.05
CA ARG A 126 -3.27 6.95 -42.20
C ARG A 126 -2.47 7.77 -41.19
N LEU A 127 -1.92 8.92 -41.62
CA LEU A 127 -1.15 9.80 -40.74
C LEU A 127 -2.01 10.28 -39.57
N LEU A 128 -3.21 10.81 -39.88
CA LEU A 128 -4.13 11.31 -38.85
C LEU A 128 -4.54 10.22 -37.89
N ALA A 129 -4.89 9.05 -38.37
CA ALA A 129 -5.25 7.91 -37.52
C ALA A 129 -4.09 7.44 -36.65
N ASN A 130 -2.86 7.37 -37.20
CA ASN A 130 -1.67 7.03 -36.44
C ASN A 130 -1.37 8.05 -35.33
N LEU A 131 -1.54 9.34 -35.60
CA LEU A 131 -1.35 10.38 -34.58
C LEU A 131 -2.38 10.23 -33.45
N GLU A 132 -3.64 9.98 -33.80
CA GLU A 132 -4.73 9.82 -32.82
C GLU A 132 -4.59 8.52 -32.01
N SER A 133 -4.28 7.40 -32.67
CA SER A 133 -4.07 6.12 -31.99
C SER A 133 -2.83 6.15 -31.09
N ASN A 134 -1.73 6.77 -31.54
CA ASN A 134 -0.54 6.93 -30.71
C ASN A 134 -0.80 7.83 -29.50
N LYS A 135 -1.57 8.92 -29.66
CA LYS A 135 -2.00 9.75 -28.55
C LYS A 135 -2.78 8.94 -27.52
N LYS A 136 -3.77 8.14 -27.95
CA LYS A 136 -4.56 7.28 -27.08
C LYS A 136 -3.73 6.19 -26.39
N ARG A 137 -2.77 5.59 -27.09
CA ARG A 137 -1.82 4.63 -26.49
C ARG A 137 -0.96 5.29 -25.42
N TYR A 138 -0.46 6.50 -25.69
CA TYR A 138 0.30 7.25 -24.70
C TYR A 138 -0.54 7.59 -23.45
N GLU A 139 -1.79 8.04 -23.64
CA GLU A 139 -2.72 8.30 -22.54
C GLU A 139 -3.01 7.01 -21.74
N ALA A 140 -3.15 5.88 -22.42
CA ALA A 140 -3.30 4.57 -21.79
C ALA A 140 -2.07 4.19 -20.97
N ASP A 141 -0.86 4.41 -21.51
CA ASP A 141 0.39 4.06 -20.81
C ASP A 141 0.59 4.95 -19.57
N VAL A 142 0.24 6.24 -19.64
CA VAL A 142 0.23 7.14 -18.47
C VAL A 142 -0.78 6.68 -17.42
N THR A 143 -1.98 6.27 -17.86
CA THR A 143 -3.02 5.76 -16.97
C THR A 143 -2.60 4.45 -16.28
N ASP A 144 -1.98 3.54 -17.02
CA ASP A 144 -1.45 2.28 -16.49
C ASP A 144 -0.28 2.51 -15.52
N PHE A 145 0.59 3.47 -15.83
CA PHE A 145 1.66 3.89 -14.91
C PHE A 145 1.08 4.43 -13.59
N ASN A 146 0.07 5.30 -13.66
CA ASN A 146 -0.61 5.82 -12.48
C ASN A 146 -1.30 4.69 -11.68
N ALA A 147 -1.88 3.71 -12.36
CA ALA A 147 -2.42 2.52 -11.73
C ALA A 147 -1.34 1.73 -10.98
N GLY A 148 -0.13 1.65 -11.54
CA GLY A 148 1.03 1.05 -10.89
C GLY A 148 1.42 1.77 -9.60
N ILE A 149 1.43 3.10 -9.61
CA ILE A 149 1.70 3.91 -8.40
C ILE A 149 0.61 3.66 -7.34
N THR A 150 -0.66 3.74 -7.72
CA THR A 150 -1.79 3.51 -6.79
C THR A 150 -1.75 2.10 -6.17
N ALA A 151 -1.40 1.08 -6.96
CA ALA A 151 -1.22 -0.28 -6.45
C ALA A 151 -0.03 -0.40 -5.48
N LEU A 152 1.06 0.33 -5.75
CA LEU A 152 2.23 0.37 -4.87
C LEU A 152 1.88 1.03 -3.53
N GLU A 153 1.14 2.14 -3.54
CA GLU A 153 0.63 2.79 -2.34
C GLU A 153 -0.24 1.84 -1.51
N GLY A 154 -1.16 1.12 -2.15
CA GLY A 154 -1.97 0.09 -1.50
C GLY A 154 -1.11 -1.01 -0.86
N LYS A 155 -0.06 -1.47 -1.55
CA LYS A 155 0.89 -2.44 -1.01
C LYS A 155 1.63 -1.89 0.21
N MET A 156 2.13 -0.65 0.14
CA MET A 156 2.83 -0.01 1.26
C MET A 156 1.93 0.10 2.50
N MET A 157 0.65 0.45 2.34
CA MET A 157 -0.32 0.48 3.45
C MET A 157 -0.51 -0.90 4.07
N ARG A 158 -0.58 -1.97 3.28
CA ARG A 158 -0.67 -3.36 3.80
C ARG A 158 0.58 -3.77 4.57
N ASP A 159 1.74 -3.47 4.03
CA ASP A 159 3.02 -3.80 4.65
C ASP A 159 3.15 -3.05 5.99
N GLN A 160 2.76 -1.78 6.02
CA GLN A 160 2.74 -0.98 7.25
C GLN A 160 1.73 -1.50 8.27
N ALA A 161 0.52 -1.88 7.85
CA ALA A 161 -0.46 -2.49 8.73
C ALA A 161 0.05 -3.80 9.34
N THR A 162 0.78 -4.60 8.56
CA THR A 162 1.39 -5.85 9.04
C THR A 162 2.49 -5.60 10.08
N LEU A 163 3.33 -4.59 9.86
CA LEU A 163 4.35 -4.17 10.82
C LEU A 163 3.72 -3.65 12.11
N ASN A 164 2.67 -2.84 11.99
CA ASN A 164 1.93 -2.33 13.14
C ASN A 164 1.27 -3.46 13.93
N ASP A 165 0.68 -4.47 13.29
CA ASP A 165 0.10 -5.63 13.99
C ASP A 165 1.15 -6.37 14.81
N SER A 166 2.36 -6.52 14.27
CA SER A 166 3.48 -7.12 15.00
C SER A 166 3.88 -6.28 16.21
N ALA A 167 3.94 -4.95 16.05
CA ALA A 167 4.24 -4.02 17.13
C ALA A 167 3.14 -4.02 18.22
N ILE A 168 1.87 -4.06 17.82
CA ILE A 168 0.73 -4.14 18.73
C ILE A 168 0.79 -5.44 19.55
N GLY A 169 1.02 -6.57 18.88
CA GLY A 169 1.15 -7.87 19.56
C GLY A 169 2.30 -7.87 20.57
N PHE A 170 3.41 -7.25 20.19
CA PHE A 170 4.58 -7.10 21.03
C PHE A 170 4.29 -6.22 22.26
N ASN A 171 3.77 -5.01 22.06
CA ASN A 171 3.45 -4.07 23.14
C ASN A 171 2.41 -4.67 24.10
N LEU A 172 1.37 -5.32 23.57
CA LEU A 172 0.39 -6.00 24.40
C LEU A 172 1.02 -7.13 25.24
N SER A 173 1.93 -7.93 24.67
CA SER A 173 2.63 -8.98 25.41
C SER A 173 3.52 -8.41 26.52
N GLN A 174 4.15 -7.26 26.28
CA GLN A 174 4.94 -6.54 27.28
C GLN A 174 4.06 -6.00 28.41
N ASP A 175 2.93 -5.35 28.07
CA ASP A 175 1.99 -4.81 29.07
C ASP A 175 1.40 -5.93 29.94
N LEU A 176 0.99 -7.03 29.32
CA LEU A 176 0.48 -8.22 30.04
C LEU A 176 1.55 -8.87 30.91
N PHE A 177 2.79 -8.91 30.44
CA PHE A 177 3.92 -9.42 31.25
C PHE A 177 4.18 -8.52 32.44
N ALA A 178 4.27 -7.20 32.25
CA ALA A 178 4.45 -6.23 33.33
C ALA A 178 3.30 -6.31 34.35
N SER A 179 2.06 -6.39 33.87
CA SER A 179 0.88 -6.59 34.73
C SER A 179 0.96 -7.88 35.55
N LYS A 180 1.35 -9.01 34.92
CA LYS A 180 1.54 -10.29 35.62
C LYS A 180 2.64 -10.22 36.67
N MET A 181 3.75 -9.54 36.37
CA MET A 181 4.84 -9.31 37.32
C MET A 181 4.35 -8.49 38.52
N ASN A 182 3.62 -7.39 38.26
CA ASN A 182 3.06 -6.55 39.30
C ASN A 182 2.03 -7.32 40.15
N LEU A 183 1.18 -8.13 39.51
CA LEU A 183 0.22 -8.98 40.18
C LEU A 183 0.89 -10.03 41.10
N ASN A 184 1.94 -10.67 40.58
CA ASN A 184 2.71 -11.67 41.36
C ASN A 184 3.42 -10.99 42.55
N SER A 185 4.03 -9.79 42.31
CA SER A 185 4.65 -9.01 43.38
C SER A 185 3.61 -8.61 44.44
N ALA A 186 2.43 -8.15 44.02
CA ALA A 186 1.34 -7.79 44.94
C ALA A 186 0.80 -8.99 45.71
N ARG A 187 0.68 -10.17 45.06
CA ARG A 187 0.30 -11.44 45.75
C ARG A 187 1.34 -11.86 46.77
N MET A 188 2.63 -11.77 46.40
CA MET A 188 3.72 -12.09 47.34
C MET A 188 3.69 -11.15 48.53
N SER A 189 3.48 -9.84 48.31
CA SER A 189 3.34 -8.86 49.41
C SER A 189 2.15 -9.18 50.30
N PHE A 190 1.03 -9.59 49.69
CA PHE A 190 -0.16 -10.01 50.44
C PHE A 190 0.07 -11.27 51.27
N ASP A 191 0.72 -12.26 50.68
CA ASP A 191 1.08 -13.54 51.39
C ASP A 191 2.08 -13.26 52.52
N ASP A 192 3.06 -12.37 52.29
CA ASP A 192 4.04 -11.95 53.30
C ASP A 192 3.36 -11.19 54.45
N ALA A 193 2.39 -10.29 54.15
CA ALA A 193 1.60 -9.60 55.16
C ALA A 193 0.72 -10.58 55.97
N GLN A 194 0.10 -11.60 55.35
CA GLN A 194 -0.60 -12.66 56.04
C GLN A 194 0.29 -13.53 56.89
N PHE A 195 1.52 -13.78 56.38
CA PHE A 195 2.50 -14.57 57.12
C PHE A 195 3.06 -13.80 58.32
N ALA A 196 3.34 -12.51 58.16
CA ALA A 196 3.74 -11.65 59.28
C ALA A 196 2.69 -11.55 60.38
N GLU A 197 1.41 -11.56 60.02
CA GLU A 197 0.29 -11.65 60.97
C GLU A 197 0.28 -12.97 61.73
N LYS A 198 0.65 -14.07 61.07
CA LYS A 198 0.62 -15.46 61.65
C LYS A 198 1.91 -15.90 62.30
N ALA A 199 3.04 -15.25 62.01
CA ALA A 199 4.35 -15.71 62.44
C ALA A 199 5.23 -14.58 62.95
N ALA A 200 5.09 -14.17 64.20
CA ALA A 200 5.95 -13.24 64.90
C ALA A 200 7.40 -13.73 65.13
N GLY A 201 7.90 -14.68 64.31
CA GLY A 201 9.21 -15.26 64.58
C GLY A 201 10.08 -15.77 63.45
N ALA A 202 9.80 -15.51 62.15
CA ALA A 202 10.57 -16.12 61.08
C ALA A 202 11.17 -15.14 60.05
N GLY A 203 12.15 -14.33 60.45
CA GLY A 203 12.87 -13.38 59.62
C GLY A 203 13.77 -13.95 58.50
N TYR A 204 13.86 -15.31 58.38
CA TYR A 204 14.83 -15.92 57.45
C TYR A 204 14.34 -16.15 56.02
N ARG A 205 13.03 -16.14 55.77
CA ARG A 205 12.49 -16.38 54.42
C ARG A 205 12.32 -15.15 53.55
N ILE A 206 12.37 -13.97 54.10
CA ILE A 206 12.15 -12.70 53.39
C ILE A 206 13.30 -12.40 52.39
N ASN A 207 14.54 -12.68 52.79
CA ASN A 207 15.72 -12.36 51.96
C ASN A 207 15.87 -13.21 50.72
N MET A 208 15.42 -14.45 50.71
CA MET A 208 15.47 -15.34 49.54
C MET A 208 14.43 -14.96 48.46
N ARG A 209 13.26 -14.45 48.87
CA ARG A 209 12.22 -14.04 47.92
C ARG A 209 12.52 -12.71 47.28
N GLN A 210 13.12 -11.78 48.00
CA GLN A 210 13.52 -10.49 47.47
C GLN A 210 14.63 -10.64 46.42
N ALA A 211 15.60 -11.53 46.64
CA ALA A 211 16.64 -11.85 45.67
C ALA A 211 16.04 -12.46 44.37
N ALA A 212 15.01 -13.28 44.49
CA ALA A 212 14.31 -13.82 43.31
C ALA A 212 13.53 -12.77 42.55
N ILE A 213 12.91 -11.79 43.23
CA ILE A 213 12.22 -10.64 42.61
C ILE A 213 13.20 -9.74 41.86
N GLU A 214 14.32 -9.45 42.47
CA GLU A 214 15.38 -8.64 41.85
C GLU A 214 15.98 -9.35 40.63
N GLN A 215 16.16 -10.65 40.66
CA GLN A 215 16.62 -11.43 39.50
C GLN A 215 15.60 -11.45 38.37
N MET A 216 14.29 -11.59 38.66
CA MET A 216 13.23 -11.51 37.65
C MET A 216 13.08 -10.10 37.05
N ALA A 217 13.19 -9.05 37.88
CA ALA A 217 13.18 -7.66 37.43
C ALA A 217 14.41 -7.36 36.55
N GLY A 218 15.58 -7.84 36.92
CA GLY A 218 16.81 -7.72 36.12
C GLY A 218 16.67 -8.40 34.73
N ASN A 219 16.09 -9.60 34.69
CA ASN A 219 15.82 -10.30 33.45
C ASN A 219 14.74 -9.60 32.59
N ALA A 220 13.74 -9.00 33.22
CA ALA A 220 12.72 -8.22 32.51
C ALA A 220 13.29 -6.94 31.89
N THR A 221 14.17 -6.24 32.62
CA THR A 221 14.87 -5.04 32.14
C THR A 221 15.82 -5.38 30.99
N ALA A 222 16.57 -6.48 31.08
CA ALA A 222 17.45 -6.95 30.02
C ALA A 222 16.67 -7.30 28.72
N ARG A 223 15.49 -7.92 28.85
CA ARG A 223 14.60 -8.20 27.70
C ARG A 223 13.97 -6.93 27.13
N ALA A 224 13.53 -5.98 27.98
CA ALA A 224 12.98 -4.70 27.54
C ALA A 224 14.04 -3.86 26.75
N THR A 225 15.30 -3.89 27.18
CA THR A 225 16.40 -3.21 26.50
C THR A 225 16.73 -3.86 25.15
N ALA A 226 16.73 -5.20 25.06
CA ALA A 226 16.93 -5.91 23.80
C ALA A 226 15.83 -5.58 22.78
N ILE A 227 14.62 -5.39 23.23
CA ILE A 227 13.43 -5.14 22.44
C ILE A 227 13.30 -3.66 22.06
N GLY A 228 13.73 -2.73 22.93
CA GLY A 228 13.88 -1.30 22.59
C GLY A 228 14.84 -1.07 21.43
N GLY A 229 15.85 -1.94 21.27
CA GLY A 229 16.74 -1.95 20.10
C GLY A 229 16.03 -2.27 18.78
N TYR A 230 15.06 -3.18 18.79
CA TYR A 230 14.28 -3.53 17.59
C TYR A 230 13.25 -2.45 17.20
N SER A 231 12.65 -1.75 18.17
CA SER A 231 11.74 -0.63 17.88
C SER A 231 12.49 0.61 17.34
N ALA A 232 13.73 0.85 17.80
CA ALA A 232 14.59 1.91 17.26
C ALA A 232 15.02 1.62 15.81
N LEU A 233 15.27 0.34 15.46
CA LEU A 233 15.54 -0.07 14.08
C LEU A 233 14.32 0.09 13.18
N ALA A 234 13.11 -0.28 13.65
CA ALA A 234 11.87 -0.12 12.88
C ALA A 234 11.51 1.36 12.66
N SER A 235 11.74 2.24 13.66
CA SER A 235 11.53 3.69 13.51
C SER A 235 12.62 4.37 12.65
N GLY A 236 13.82 3.81 12.58
CA GLY A 236 14.90 4.24 11.70
C GLY A 236 14.57 3.98 10.22
N VAL A 237 13.99 2.83 9.90
CA VAL A 237 13.55 2.49 8.52
C VAL A 237 12.40 3.40 8.06
N GLY A 238 11.47 3.78 8.94
CA GLY A 238 10.39 4.73 8.62
C GLY A 238 10.92 6.13 8.28
N LYS A 239 11.94 6.62 8.98
CA LYS A 239 12.55 7.94 8.70
C LYS A 239 13.36 7.97 7.40
N VAL A 240 13.98 6.86 7.00
CA VAL A 240 14.70 6.76 5.72
C VAL A 240 13.73 6.75 4.53
N ALA A 241 12.55 6.15 4.68
CA ALA A 241 11.50 6.19 3.64
C ALA A 241 10.91 7.60 3.46
N ASP A 242 10.72 8.35 4.56
CA ASP A 242 10.18 9.71 4.53
C ASP A 242 11.17 10.72 3.90
N THR A 243 12.47 10.59 4.19
CA THR A 243 13.51 11.40 3.54
C THR A 243 13.71 11.06 2.05
N GLY A 244 13.45 9.81 1.63
CA GLY A 244 13.49 9.40 0.22
C GLY A 244 12.34 9.99 -0.60
N MET A 245 11.13 10.10 -0.04
CA MET A 245 9.98 10.71 -0.70
C MET A 245 10.10 12.22 -0.86
N THR A 246 10.63 12.93 0.14
CA THR A 246 10.87 14.39 0.04
C THR A 246 11.92 14.73 -1.01
N TYR A 247 12.91 13.87 -1.24
CA TYR A 247 13.94 14.12 -2.26
C TYR A 247 13.43 13.89 -3.71
N SER A 248 12.46 12.99 -3.89
CA SER A 248 11.86 12.76 -5.21
C SER A 248 10.87 13.86 -5.63
N MET A 249 10.18 14.51 -4.69
CA MET A 249 9.31 15.66 -5.00
C MET A 249 10.07 16.93 -5.36
N TYR A 250 11.29 17.12 -4.85
CA TYR A 250 12.13 18.28 -5.19
C TYR A 250 12.78 18.21 -6.59
N LYS A 251 12.79 17.03 -7.21
CA LYS A 251 13.36 16.84 -8.55
C LYS A 251 12.33 16.91 -9.68
N ALA A 252 11.04 17.04 -9.35
CA ALA A 252 9.92 17.11 -10.29
C ALA A 252 9.34 18.55 -10.45
N GLN A 253 9.99 19.56 -9.85
CA GLN A 253 9.80 21.00 -10.15
C GLN A 253 10.99 21.55 -10.92
#